data_b0da0204ca8009a74023f284cb4fd0c9
#
_entry.id   b0da0204ca8009a74023f284cb4fd0c9
#
_cell.length_a   1.000
_cell.length_b   1.000
_cell.length_c   1.000
_cell.angle_alpha   90.00
_cell.angle_beta   90.00
_cell.angle_gamma   90.00
#
_symmetry.space_group_name_H-M   'P 1'
#
loop_
_entity.id
_entity.type
_entity.pdbx_description
1 polymer ?
#
loop_
_entity_poly.entity_id
_entity_poly.type
_entity_poly.pdbx_seq_one_letter_code
_entity_poly.pdbx_strand_id
1 'polypeptide(L)'
;AGAVVSARAMPREIITLQVGQCGNQIGMEFWKQLCLEHGISMDGRLEDFATQGGDRKDVFFYQADDEQYIPRSLLIDLEPRVLSHVQQTLPRLFNQENIFSHPEGGGAGNNWAAGYTIGGSVQEEILEMIDREADGSESLEGFMMCHSIAGGTGSGLGAFRLEAEHGALVCQPARERTRT
;
A
#
# COMPACT_ATOMS: atom_id res chain seq x y z
N ALA A 1 -22.59 -6.78 38.07
CA ALA A 1 -21.73 -5.90 37.32
C ALA A 1 -21.50 -6.53 35.94
N GLY A 2 -22.30 -6.17 34.97
CA GLY A 2 -22.14 -6.61 33.57
C GLY A 2 -20.99 -5.84 32.95
N ALA A 3 -19.97 -6.54 32.46
CA ALA A 3 -18.94 -5.95 31.65
C ALA A 3 -19.61 -5.53 30.31
N VAL A 4 -19.69 -4.24 30.07
CA VAL A 4 -20.02 -3.70 28.75
C VAL A 4 -18.80 -4.01 27.87
N VAL A 5 -18.87 -5.08 27.09
CA VAL A 5 -17.94 -5.31 26.01
C VAL A 5 -18.21 -4.20 25.01
N SER A 6 -17.36 -3.17 25.04
CA SER A 6 -17.31 -2.16 23.99
C SER A 6 -17.08 -2.91 22.69
N ALA A 7 -18.03 -2.92 21.78
CA ALA A 7 -17.82 -3.39 20.42
C ALA A 7 -16.73 -2.49 19.81
N ARG A 8 -15.50 -3.00 19.76
CA ARG A 8 -14.40 -2.35 19.05
C ARG A 8 -14.88 -2.20 17.61
N ALA A 9 -15.06 -0.99 17.16
CA ALA A 9 -15.41 -0.74 15.76
C ALA A 9 -14.33 -1.41 14.92
N MET A 10 -14.72 -2.33 14.02
CA MET A 10 -13.78 -3.01 13.14
C MET A 10 -13.04 -1.94 12.32
N PRO A 11 -11.72 -1.97 12.28
CA PRO A 11 -10.98 -1.05 11.43
C PRO A 11 -11.43 -1.30 9.98
N ARG A 12 -11.67 -0.23 9.23
CA ARG A 12 -12.00 -0.27 7.81
C ARG A 12 -10.73 0.10 7.07
N GLU A 13 -9.84 -0.86 6.94
CA GLU A 13 -8.46 -0.66 6.50
C GLU A 13 -8.40 -0.46 5.00
N ILE A 14 -7.52 0.43 4.57
CA ILE A 14 -7.27 0.75 3.17
C ILE A 14 -5.80 0.50 2.86
N ILE A 15 -5.56 -0.34 1.86
CA ILE A 15 -4.22 -0.59 1.33
C ILE A 15 -3.98 0.32 0.14
N THR A 16 -2.84 1.02 0.12
CA THR A 16 -2.48 1.94 -0.96
C THR A 16 -1.52 1.26 -1.93
N LEU A 17 -1.85 1.27 -3.22
CA LEU A 17 -1.00 0.79 -4.30
C LEU A 17 -0.43 2.00 -5.07
N GLN A 18 0.88 2.18 -5.04
CA GLN A 18 1.59 3.27 -5.73
C GLN A 18 2.33 2.70 -6.93
N VAL A 19 1.90 3.04 -8.14
CA VAL A 19 2.40 2.41 -9.37
C VAL A 19 3.08 3.42 -10.28
N GLY A 20 4.34 3.14 -10.60
CA GLY A 20 5.19 3.95 -11.48
C GLY A 20 5.68 5.24 -10.85
N GLN A 21 6.45 6.01 -11.61
CA GLN A 21 7.08 7.24 -11.13
C GLN A 21 6.07 8.22 -10.51
N CYS A 22 5.02 8.54 -11.23
CA CYS A 22 4.00 9.50 -10.78
C CYS A 22 3.29 9.02 -9.51
N GLY A 23 2.86 7.74 -9.49
CA GLY A 23 2.17 7.15 -8.33
C GLY A 23 3.03 7.15 -7.07
N ASN A 24 4.30 6.78 -7.19
CA ASN A 24 5.23 6.77 -6.07
C ASN A 24 5.60 8.18 -5.59
N GLN A 25 5.73 9.16 -6.49
CA GLN A 25 5.99 10.54 -6.10
C GLN A 25 4.79 11.19 -5.39
N ILE A 26 3.58 11.01 -5.91
CA ILE A 26 2.35 11.51 -5.28
C ILE A 26 2.14 10.79 -3.94
N GLY A 27 2.32 9.47 -3.91
CA GLY A 27 2.19 8.68 -2.69
C GLY A 27 3.18 9.12 -1.62
N MET A 28 4.41 9.42 -1.96
CA MET A 28 5.40 9.93 -1.01
C MET A 28 4.92 11.22 -0.32
N GLU A 29 4.38 12.17 -1.07
CA GLU A 29 3.86 13.41 -0.50
C GLU A 29 2.56 13.19 0.29
N PHE A 30 1.69 12.30 -0.18
CA PHE A 30 0.50 11.87 0.56
C PHE A 30 0.87 11.31 1.94
N TRP A 31 1.84 10.41 2.02
CA TRP A 31 2.26 9.82 3.29
C TRP A 31 2.93 10.83 4.21
N LYS A 32 3.76 11.74 3.69
CA LYS A 32 4.33 12.83 4.49
C LYS A 32 3.23 13.68 5.13
N GLN A 33 2.23 14.05 4.33
CA GLN A 33 1.13 14.87 4.82
C GLN A 33 0.27 14.11 5.84
N LEU A 34 -0.03 12.84 5.58
CA LEU A 34 -0.83 12.01 6.48
C LEU A 34 -0.10 11.76 7.82
N CYS A 35 1.20 11.52 7.79
CA CYS A 35 2.03 11.42 8.98
C CYS A 35 1.96 12.71 9.81
N LEU A 36 2.09 13.88 9.17
CA LEU A 36 1.98 15.18 9.86
C LEU A 36 0.61 15.38 10.51
N GLU A 37 -0.47 15.01 9.83
CA GLU A 37 -1.84 15.13 10.36
C GLU A 37 -2.09 14.24 11.57
N HIS A 38 -1.52 13.04 11.57
CA HIS A 38 -1.65 12.08 12.66
C HIS A 38 -0.60 12.23 13.76
N GLY A 39 0.34 13.17 13.63
CA GLY A 39 1.45 13.34 14.56
C GLY A 39 2.40 12.14 14.57
N ILE A 40 2.64 11.56 13.42
CA ILE A 40 3.60 10.47 13.22
C ILE A 40 4.87 11.08 12.61
N SER A 41 6.02 10.83 13.23
CA SER A 41 7.32 11.27 12.69
C SER A 41 7.65 10.52 11.39
N MET A 42 8.61 11.04 10.61
CA MET A 42 9.06 10.39 9.38
C MET A 42 9.76 9.03 9.61
N ASP A 43 10.08 8.72 10.87
CA ASP A 43 10.56 7.40 11.31
C ASP A 43 9.42 6.48 11.78
N GLY A 44 8.15 6.88 11.62
CA GLY A 44 6.97 6.09 12.00
C GLY A 44 6.62 6.14 13.49
N ARG A 45 7.28 6.97 14.31
CA ARG A 45 7.01 7.05 15.75
C ARG A 45 5.96 8.13 16.03
N LEU A 46 5.11 7.84 17.01
CA LEU A 46 4.11 8.81 17.46
C LEU A 46 4.76 9.92 18.27
N GLU A 47 4.44 11.16 17.94
CA GLU A 47 4.87 12.35 18.69
C GLU A 47 4.09 12.47 20.00
N ASP A 48 4.71 13.01 21.04
CA ASP A 48 4.13 13.08 22.40
C ASP A 48 2.77 13.79 22.45
N PHE A 49 2.57 14.81 21.62
CA PHE A 49 1.29 15.54 21.55
C PHE A 49 0.15 14.74 20.92
N ALA A 50 0.47 13.73 20.11
CA ALA A 50 -0.50 12.93 19.37
C ALA A 50 -0.98 11.68 20.15
N THR A 51 -0.39 11.41 21.32
CA THR A 51 -0.74 10.23 22.14
C THR A 51 -2.14 10.30 22.77
N GLN A 52 -2.72 11.50 22.88
CA GLN A 52 -4.05 11.73 23.46
C GLN A 52 -5.17 11.80 22.40
N GLY A 53 -4.85 11.71 21.13
CA GLY A 53 -5.82 11.75 20.03
C GLY A 53 -6.58 10.45 19.84
N GLY A 54 -7.90 10.53 19.64
CA GLY A 54 -8.77 9.39 19.30
C GLY A 54 -8.92 9.14 17.80
N ASP A 55 -7.99 9.64 16.97
CA ASP A 55 -8.06 9.51 15.53
C ASP A 55 -7.72 8.09 15.05
N ARG A 56 -8.33 7.72 13.93
CA ARG A 56 -8.31 6.39 13.33
C ARG A 56 -7.05 6.20 12.46
N LYS A 57 -5.89 6.07 13.11
CA LYS A 57 -4.61 5.76 12.43
C LYS A 57 -4.64 4.37 11.79
N ASP A 58 -5.40 3.44 12.38
CA ASP A 58 -5.54 2.04 11.99
C ASP A 58 -6.06 1.83 10.56
N VAL A 59 -6.70 2.83 9.97
CA VAL A 59 -7.20 2.77 8.58
C VAL A 59 -6.05 2.68 7.58
N PHE A 60 -5.02 3.51 7.73
CA PHE A 60 -3.91 3.62 6.78
C PHE A 60 -2.59 3.09 7.32
N PHE A 61 -2.47 2.89 8.63
CA PHE A 61 -1.26 2.42 9.27
C PHE A 61 -1.54 1.14 10.07
N TYR A 62 -0.54 0.31 10.18
CA TYR A 62 -0.50 -0.71 11.22
C TYR A 62 0.65 -0.42 12.18
N GLN A 63 0.55 -0.93 13.39
CA GLN A 63 1.59 -0.76 14.39
C GLN A 63 2.42 -2.04 14.49
N ALA A 64 3.73 -1.90 14.30
CA ALA A 64 4.68 -3.00 14.48
C ALA A 64 4.99 -3.23 15.98
N ASP A 65 5.66 -4.33 16.30
CA ASP A 65 5.99 -4.73 17.67
C ASP A 65 6.86 -3.70 18.43
N ASP A 66 7.61 -2.87 17.70
CA ASP A 66 8.44 -1.78 18.24
C ASP A 66 7.69 -0.44 18.37
N GLU A 67 6.35 -0.47 18.34
CA GLU A 67 5.46 0.68 18.41
C GLU A 67 5.55 1.63 17.19
N GLN A 68 6.22 1.22 16.13
CA GLN A 68 6.32 2.01 14.91
C GLN A 68 5.06 1.88 14.07
N TYR A 69 4.54 3.02 13.58
CA TYR A 69 3.44 3.08 12.62
C TYR A 69 3.98 2.92 11.19
N ILE A 70 3.51 1.91 10.51
CA ILE A 70 3.93 1.57 9.15
C ILE A 70 2.74 1.76 8.20
N PRO A 71 2.91 2.48 7.08
CA PRO A 71 1.89 2.61 6.06
C PRO A 71 1.44 1.28 5.46
N ARG A 72 0.14 1.07 5.32
CA ARG A 72 -0.44 -0.02 4.53
C ARG A 72 -0.28 0.31 3.05
N SER A 73 0.91 0.12 2.52
CA SER A 73 1.27 0.62 1.19
C SER A 73 2.22 -0.30 0.46
N LEU A 74 1.94 -0.51 -0.81
CA LEU A 74 2.84 -1.18 -1.75
C LEU A 74 3.38 -0.16 -2.75
N LEU A 75 4.70 -0.14 -2.92
CA LEU A 75 5.42 0.72 -3.84
C LEU A 75 5.92 -0.12 -5.02
N ILE A 76 5.39 0.14 -6.20
CA ILE A 76 5.63 -0.69 -7.39
C ILE A 76 6.17 0.18 -8.52
N ASP A 77 7.32 -0.17 -9.06
CA ASP A 77 7.86 0.49 -10.25
C ASP A 77 8.69 -0.49 -11.10
N LEU A 78 8.79 -0.23 -12.39
CA LEU A 78 9.66 -0.97 -13.31
C LEU A 78 11.09 -0.40 -13.33
N GLU A 79 11.30 0.77 -12.73
CA GLU A 79 12.61 1.40 -12.60
C GLU A 79 12.95 1.64 -11.12
N PRO A 80 14.17 1.34 -10.66
CA PRO A 80 14.53 1.49 -9.25
C PRO A 80 14.73 2.94 -8.79
N ARG A 81 14.95 3.88 -9.72
CA ARG A 81 15.37 5.24 -9.39
C ARG A 81 14.42 5.99 -8.46
N VAL A 82 13.11 5.94 -8.74
CA VAL A 82 12.11 6.65 -7.93
C VAL A 82 11.94 5.97 -6.56
N LEU A 83 11.89 4.64 -6.55
CA LEU A 83 11.82 3.88 -5.31
C LEU A 83 13.02 4.13 -4.40
N SER A 84 14.23 4.16 -4.97
CA SER A 84 15.45 4.51 -4.23
C SER A 84 15.38 5.92 -3.64
N HIS A 85 14.80 6.89 -4.36
CA HIS A 85 14.58 8.24 -3.83
C HIS A 85 13.58 8.25 -2.66
N VAL A 86 12.49 7.51 -2.75
CA VAL A 86 11.52 7.37 -1.65
C VAL A 86 12.20 6.76 -0.42
N GLN A 87 12.94 5.67 -0.59
CA GLN A 87 13.67 5.01 0.49
C GLN A 87 14.74 5.90 1.13
N GLN A 88 15.41 6.75 0.35
CA GLN A 88 16.37 7.72 0.89
C GLN A 88 15.70 8.86 1.65
N THR A 89 14.51 9.28 1.21
CA THR A 89 13.77 10.38 1.83
C THR A 89 13.04 9.93 3.10
N LEU A 90 12.50 8.71 3.09
CA LEU A 90 11.70 8.10 4.17
C LEU A 90 12.25 6.69 4.51
N PRO A 91 13.48 6.61 5.05
CA PRO A 91 14.25 5.35 5.10
C PRO A 91 13.65 4.28 6.01
N ARG A 92 12.80 4.66 6.95
CA ARG A 92 12.23 3.74 7.96
C ARG A 92 10.71 3.69 7.95
N LEU A 93 10.05 4.46 7.10
CA LEU A 93 8.60 4.57 7.13
C LEU A 93 7.92 3.35 6.51
N PHE A 94 8.42 2.87 5.36
CA PHE A 94 7.79 1.78 4.61
C PHE A 94 8.39 0.41 4.92
N ASN A 95 7.52 -0.60 4.92
CA ASN A 95 7.99 -1.99 4.95
C ASN A 95 8.78 -2.30 3.66
N GLN A 96 10.01 -2.78 3.82
CA GLN A 96 10.89 -3.09 2.68
C GLN A 96 10.35 -4.25 1.82
N GLU A 97 9.58 -5.15 2.40
CA GLU A 97 8.93 -6.26 1.68
C GLU A 97 7.79 -5.80 0.75
N ASN A 98 7.31 -4.57 0.93
CA ASN A 98 6.25 -3.96 0.13
C ASN A 98 6.78 -3.04 -0.97
N ILE A 99 8.06 -3.17 -1.31
CA ILE A 99 8.71 -2.38 -2.37
C ILE A 99 9.14 -3.30 -3.49
N PHE A 100 8.47 -3.18 -4.64
CA PHE A 100 8.75 -3.95 -5.85
C PHE A 100 9.45 -3.09 -6.89
N SER A 101 10.62 -3.55 -7.36
CA SER A 101 11.29 -3.00 -8.53
C SER A 101 11.62 -4.12 -9.51
N HIS A 102 11.29 -3.92 -10.80
CA HIS A 102 11.58 -4.94 -11.80
C HIS A 102 13.09 -5.22 -11.87
N PRO A 103 13.52 -6.50 -11.84
CA PRO A 103 14.94 -6.86 -11.77
C PRO A 103 15.80 -6.31 -12.93
N GLU A 104 15.23 -6.22 -14.14
CA GLU A 104 15.93 -5.69 -15.30
C GLU A 104 16.01 -4.15 -15.31
N GLY A 105 15.16 -3.45 -14.53
CA GLY A 105 15.22 -2.00 -14.33
C GLY A 105 14.96 -1.15 -15.56
N GLY A 106 14.48 -1.73 -16.65
CA GLY A 106 14.39 -1.07 -17.96
C GLY A 106 13.19 -0.13 -18.13
N GLY A 107 12.24 -0.15 -17.21
CA GLY A 107 11.01 0.62 -17.33
C GLY A 107 10.14 0.21 -18.52
N ALA A 108 9.08 0.99 -18.79
CA ALA A 108 8.16 0.74 -19.92
C ALA A 108 8.39 1.69 -21.13
N GLY A 109 9.47 2.49 -21.12
CA GLY A 109 9.81 3.38 -22.22
C GLY A 109 8.70 4.36 -22.62
N ASN A 110 7.93 4.86 -21.66
CA ASN A 110 6.76 5.73 -21.90
C ASN A 110 5.68 5.09 -22.82
N ASN A 111 5.62 3.76 -22.87
CA ASN A 111 4.73 2.99 -23.74
C ASN A 111 3.75 2.17 -22.89
N TRP A 112 2.44 2.46 -23.05
CA TRP A 112 1.38 1.78 -22.33
C TRP A 112 1.38 0.26 -22.57
N ALA A 113 1.50 -0.16 -23.84
CA ALA A 113 1.48 -1.58 -24.21
C ALA A 113 2.67 -2.35 -23.60
N ALA A 114 3.86 -1.73 -23.54
CA ALA A 114 5.01 -2.31 -22.88
C ALA A 114 4.76 -2.49 -21.37
N GLY A 115 4.24 -1.45 -20.70
CA GLY A 115 3.87 -1.54 -19.27
C GLY A 115 2.83 -2.60 -18.99
N TYR A 116 1.80 -2.71 -19.83
CA TYR A 116 0.76 -3.73 -19.71
C TYR A 116 1.31 -5.16 -19.91
N THR A 117 2.15 -5.36 -20.93
CA THR A 117 2.76 -6.68 -21.21
C THR A 117 3.71 -7.12 -20.10
N ILE A 118 4.55 -6.20 -19.57
CA ILE A 118 5.42 -6.48 -18.43
C ILE A 118 4.58 -6.82 -17.19
N GLY A 119 3.42 -6.18 -17.03
CA GLY A 119 2.46 -6.49 -15.96
C GLY A 119 2.14 -7.98 -15.87
N GLY A 120 1.96 -8.65 -17.02
CA GLY A 120 1.72 -10.09 -17.07
C GLY A 120 2.88 -10.94 -16.54
N SER A 121 4.13 -10.50 -16.73
CA SER A 121 5.31 -11.25 -16.26
C SER A 121 5.59 -11.08 -14.76
N VAL A 122 5.14 -9.99 -14.16
CA VAL A 122 5.37 -9.69 -12.73
C VAL A 122 4.11 -9.87 -11.87
N GLN A 123 3.05 -10.37 -12.47
CA GLN A 123 1.74 -10.49 -11.83
C GLN A 123 1.79 -11.30 -10.54
N GLU A 124 2.38 -12.47 -10.57
CA GLU A 124 2.39 -13.38 -9.42
C GLU A 124 3.07 -12.74 -8.21
N GLU A 125 4.24 -12.12 -8.42
CA GLU A 125 5.00 -11.48 -7.36
C GLU A 125 4.24 -10.30 -6.72
N ILE A 126 3.61 -9.45 -7.55
CA ILE A 126 2.82 -8.32 -7.04
C ILE A 126 1.55 -8.82 -6.32
N LEU A 127 0.90 -9.88 -6.82
CA LEU A 127 -0.26 -10.48 -6.15
C LEU A 127 0.10 -11.04 -4.78
N GLU A 128 1.21 -11.76 -4.67
CA GLU A 128 1.70 -12.27 -3.38
C GLU A 128 1.95 -11.14 -2.36
N MET A 129 2.47 -10.00 -2.83
CA MET A 129 2.66 -8.84 -1.95
C MET A 129 1.33 -8.25 -1.48
N ILE A 130 0.34 -8.15 -2.37
CA ILE A 130 -1.01 -7.65 -2.05
C ILE A 130 -1.72 -8.60 -1.09
N ASP A 131 -1.68 -9.90 -1.37
CA ASP A 131 -2.32 -10.92 -0.52
C ASP A 131 -1.71 -10.93 0.89
N ARG A 132 -0.40 -10.81 0.99
CA ARG A 132 0.29 -10.71 2.29
C ARG A 132 -0.15 -9.49 3.09
N GLU A 133 -0.26 -8.32 2.46
CA GLU A 133 -0.72 -7.10 3.14
C GLU A 133 -2.21 -7.19 3.49
N ALA A 134 -3.02 -7.79 2.64
CA ALA A 134 -4.44 -8.03 2.88
C ALA A 134 -4.67 -9.02 4.04
N ASP A 135 -3.89 -10.10 4.10
CA ASP A 135 -3.94 -11.08 5.21
C ASP A 135 -3.53 -10.47 6.55
N GLY A 136 -2.68 -9.45 6.54
CA GLY A 136 -2.30 -8.67 7.72
C GLY A 136 -3.39 -7.69 8.19
N SER A 137 -4.49 -7.53 7.45
CA SER A 137 -5.60 -6.66 7.80
C SER A 137 -6.70 -7.41 8.55
N GLU A 138 -7.30 -6.78 9.60
CA GLU A 138 -8.41 -7.37 10.35
C GLU A 138 -9.74 -7.25 9.60
N SER A 139 -9.95 -6.13 8.90
CA SER A 139 -11.16 -5.81 8.15
C SER A 139 -10.86 -4.89 6.98
N LEU A 140 -10.32 -5.46 5.91
CA LEU A 140 -9.99 -4.72 4.70
C LEU A 140 -11.28 -4.14 4.07
N GLU A 141 -11.30 -2.82 3.88
CA GLU A 141 -12.38 -2.11 3.17
C GLU A 141 -12.15 -2.08 1.65
N GLY A 142 -10.89 -1.90 1.24
CA GLY A 142 -10.53 -1.84 -0.17
C GLY A 142 -9.14 -1.28 -0.42
N PHE A 143 -8.90 -0.93 -1.68
CA PHE A 143 -7.63 -0.43 -2.17
C PHE A 143 -7.73 1.00 -2.66
N MET A 144 -6.67 1.78 -2.46
CA MET A 144 -6.47 3.08 -3.07
C MET A 144 -5.29 3.00 -4.02
N MET A 145 -5.51 3.25 -5.32
CA MET A 145 -4.44 3.20 -6.32
C MET A 145 -4.00 4.60 -6.73
N CYS A 146 -2.70 4.86 -6.60
CA CYS A 146 -2.03 6.07 -7.07
C CYS A 146 -1.20 5.73 -8.31
N HIS A 147 -1.62 6.21 -9.47
CA HIS A 147 -0.91 5.99 -10.74
C HIS A 147 -1.21 7.09 -11.76
N SER A 148 -0.41 7.19 -12.81
CA SER A 148 -0.71 8.07 -13.94
C SER A 148 -1.58 7.37 -14.98
N ILE A 149 -2.42 8.12 -15.68
CA ILE A 149 -3.21 7.64 -16.82
C ILE A 149 -2.43 7.72 -18.14
N ALA A 150 -1.27 8.36 -18.13
CA ALA A 150 -0.38 8.51 -19.28
C ALA A 150 0.98 7.88 -18.99
N GLY A 151 1.79 7.68 -20.02
CA GLY A 151 3.10 7.06 -19.91
C GLY A 151 3.06 5.55 -20.08
N GLY A 152 4.00 4.85 -19.47
CA GLY A 152 4.16 3.39 -19.61
C GLY A 152 3.81 2.62 -18.34
N THR A 153 4.63 2.74 -17.28
CA THR A 153 4.46 1.95 -16.04
C THR A 153 3.16 2.26 -15.33
N GLY A 154 2.93 3.51 -14.92
CA GLY A 154 1.73 3.87 -14.15
C GLY A 154 0.43 3.60 -14.90
N SER A 155 0.39 3.84 -16.20
CA SER A 155 -0.80 3.61 -17.01
C SER A 155 -0.95 2.16 -17.47
N GLY A 156 0.10 1.53 -17.99
CA GLY A 156 0.05 0.17 -18.54
C GLY A 156 -0.02 -0.89 -17.44
N LEU A 157 0.94 -0.90 -16.53
CA LEU A 157 0.94 -1.81 -15.38
C LEU A 157 -0.23 -1.51 -14.43
N GLY A 158 -0.58 -0.22 -14.24
CA GLY A 158 -1.74 0.17 -13.44
C GLY A 158 -3.06 -0.33 -14.03
N ALA A 159 -3.27 -0.23 -15.36
CA ALA A 159 -4.46 -0.78 -16.02
C ALA A 159 -4.51 -2.30 -15.90
N PHE A 160 -3.40 -2.98 -16.13
CA PHE A 160 -3.30 -4.44 -15.95
C PHE A 160 -3.70 -4.86 -14.53
N ARG A 161 -3.28 -4.12 -13.52
CA ARG A 161 -3.63 -4.38 -12.11
C ARG A 161 -5.12 -4.19 -11.83
N LEU A 162 -5.71 -3.09 -12.31
CA LEU A 162 -7.14 -2.83 -12.16
C LEU A 162 -8.00 -3.95 -12.76
N GLU A 163 -7.61 -4.48 -13.91
CA GLU A 163 -8.30 -5.62 -14.53
C GLU A 163 -8.15 -6.90 -13.71
N ALA A 164 -6.95 -7.19 -13.21
CA ALA A 164 -6.68 -8.36 -12.38
C ALA A 164 -7.43 -8.31 -11.03
N GLU A 165 -7.46 -7.15 -10.37
CA GLU A 165 -8.19 -6.96 -9.11
C GLU A 165 -9.70 -7.06 -9.29
N HIS A 166 -10.27 -6.51 -10.37
CA HIS A 166 -11.69 -6.70 -10.68
C HIS A 166 -12.04 -8.18 -10.84
N GLY A 167 -11.18 -8.95 -11.50
CA GLY A 167 -11.34 -10.39 -11.64
C GLY A 167 -11.23 -11.14 -10.30
N ALA A 168 -10.29 -10.74 -9.44
CA ALA A 168 -10.07 -11.37 -8.14
C ALA A 168 -11.16 -11.00 -7.11
N LEU A 169 -11.61 -9.74 -7.09
CA LEU A 169 -12.70 -9.29 -6.21
C LEU A 169 -14.05 -9.90 -6.56
N VAL A 170 -14.30 -10.23 -7.83
CA VAL A 170 -15.53 -10.90 -8.28
C VAL A 170 -15.50 -12.41 -7.96
N CYS A 171 -14.32 -13.00 -7.79
CA CYS A 171 -14.16 -14.46 -7.58
C CYS A 171 -14.02 -14.91 -6.12
N GLN A 172 -13.98 -14.01 -5.13
CA GLN A 172 -13.98 -14.43 -3.73
C GLN A 172 -15.35 -14.22 -3.07
N PRO A 173 -16.21 -15.24 -3.00
CA PRO A 173 -17.25 -15.27 -1.98
C PRO A 173 -16.53 -15.27 -0.62
N ALA A 174 -17.02 -14.43 0.30
CA ALA A 174 -16.49 -14.32 1.66
C ALA A 174 -16.11 -15.71 2.19
N ARG A 175 -14.82 -15.90 2.47
CA ARG A 175 -14.36 -17.10 3.19
C ARG A 175 -15.00 -17.04 4.56
N GLU A 176 -16.06 -17.81 4.76
CA GLU A 176 -16.53 -18.16 6.08
C GLU A 176 -15.34 -18.76 6.85
N ARG A 177 -14.78 -17.98 7.75
CA ARG A 177 -13.84 -18.50 8.75
C ARG A 177 -14.67 -19.39 9.68
N THR A 178 -14.76 -20.67 9.36
CA THR A 178 -15.16 -21.68 10.35
C THR A 178 -14.14 -21.67 11.46
N ARG A 179 -14.54 -21.06 12.59
CA ARG A 179 -13.84 -21.26 13.86
C ARG A 179 -14.03 -22.74 14.25
N THR A 180 -12.98 -23.49 14.20
CA THR A 180 -12.81 -24.73 14.98
C THR A 180 -11.98 -24.44 16.21
#